data_0e6d01ad691269d43247ffdf9cfc0c89
#
_entry.id   0e6d01ad691269d43247ffdf9cfc0c89
#
_cell.length_a   1.000
_cell.length_b   1.000
_cell.length_c   1.000
_cell.angle_alpha   90.00
_cell.angle_beta   90.00
_cell.angle_gamma   90.00
#
_symmetry.space_group_name_H-M   'P 1'
#
loop_
_entity.id
_entity.type
_entity.pdbx_description
1 polymer ?
#
loop_
_entity_poly.entity_id
_entity_poly.type
_entity_poly.pdbx_seq_one_letter_code
_entity_poly.pdbx_strand_id
1 'polypeptide(L)'
;MKLFGFLKLPDINKGVEEYRETEGAVLLDVRDPEEFASGHIPGAVKIPREEIERAKEVITDFDTPVFTYCYSGRRSDYAGISLKKMGYRNVRNIGGITGYKGQVEK
;
A
#
# COMPACT_ATOMS: atom_id res chain seq x y z
N MET A 1 -4.72 28.58 11.66
CA MET A 1 -5.39 27.33 11.35
C MET A 1 -4.86 26.71 10.07
N LYS A 2 -4.50 25.47 10.12
CA LYS A 2 -3.86 24.79 9.00
C LYS A 2 -4.82 23.86 8.28
N LEU A 3 -5.88 24.43 7.70
CA LEU A 3 -6.85 23.62 6.98
C LEU A 3 -6.19 22.69 5.96
N PHE A 4 -5.20 23.23 5.25
CA PHE A 4 -4.57 22.46 4.19
C PHE A 4 -3.75 21.29 4.69
N GLY A 5 -3.42 21.27 5.98
CA GLY A 5 -2.71 20.15 6.56
C GLY A 5 -3.52 18.88 6.49
N PHE A 6 -4.85 18.98 6.50
CA PHE A 6 -5.73 17.81 6.40
C PHE A 6 -5.78 17.23 5.00
N LEU A 7 -5.40 18.04 4.00
CA LEU A 7 -5.49 17.63 2.61
C LEU A 7 -4.16 17.15 2.07
N LYS A 8 -3.16 17.08 2.93
CA LYS A 8 -1.85 16.64 2.51
C LYS A 8 -1.87 15.15 2.19
N LEU A 9 -1.57 14.83 0.94
CA LEU A 9 -1.55 13.45 0.48
C LEU A 9 -0.25 12.78 0.90
N PRO A 10 -0.27 11.46 1.10
CA PRO A 10 0.96 10.72 1.39
C PRO A 10 1.96 10.85 0.24
N ASP A 11 3.23 10.93 0.59
CA ASP A 11 4.31 10.93 -0.38
C ASP A 11 4.73 9.48 -0.58
N ILE A 12 4.39 8.92 -1.74
CA ILE A 12 4.68 7.51 -2.04
C ILE A 12 6.19 7.21 -1.97
N ASN A 13 7.02 8.18 -2.34
CA ASN A 13 8.46 7.96 -2.33
C ASN A 13 9.00 7.81 -0.92
N LYS A 14 8.52 8.60 0.00
CA LYS A 14 8.84 8.44 1.42
C LYS A 14 8.31 7.13 1.97
N GLY A 15 7.09 6.78 1.58
CA GLY A 15 6.47 5.53 2.01
C GLY A 15 7.26 4.32 1.57
N VAL A 16 7.75 4.34 0.33
CA VAL A 16 8.56 3.23 -0.19
C VAL A 16 9.88 3.13 0.57
N GLU A 17 10.50 4.27 0.87
CA GLU A 17 11.71 4.29 1.69
C GLU A 17 11.48 3.64 3.04
N GLU A 18 10.40 4.04 3.71
CA GLU A 18 10.07 3.50 5.02
C GLU A 18 9.79 2.00 4.95
N TYR A 19 9.08 1.58 3.90
CA TYR A 19 8.83 0.16 3.69
C TYR A 19 10.15 -0.61 3.61
N ARG A 20 11.09 -0.10 2.82
CA ARG A 20 12.38 -0.78 2.63
C ARG A 20 13.21 -0.84 3.91
N GLU A 21 13.02 0.14 4.79
CA GLU A 21 13.75 0.21 6.06
C GLU A 21 13.06 -0.53 7.19
N THR A 22 11.84 -1.01 6.96
CA THR A 22 11.06 -1.67 8.00
C THR A 22 11.19 -3.18 7.86
N GLU A 23 11.85 -3.79 8.82
CA GLU A 23 12.06 -5.24 8.80
C GLU A 23 10.73 -5.97 8.86
N GLY A 24 10.58 -6.98 8.01
CA GLY A 24 9.38 -7.81 7.97
C GLY A 24 8.17 -7.15 7.33
N ALA A 25 8.32 -5.95 6.79
CA ALA A 25 7.18 -5.24 6.20
C ALA A 25 6.73 -5.86 4.89
N VAL A 26 5.43 -5.72 4.61
CA VAL A 26 4.83 -6.17 3.36
C VAL A 26 4.26 -4.96 2.65
N LEU A 27 4.52 -4.87 1.35
CA LEU A 27 3.98 -3.82 0.50
C LEU A 27 2.91 -4.43 -0.41
N LEU A 28 1.69 -3.92 -0.30
CA LEU A 28 0.56 -4.42 -1.09
C LEU A 28 0.20 -3.44 -2.19
N ASP A 29 0.19 -3.95 -3.42
CA ASP A 29 -0.35 -3.24 -4.58
C ASP A 29 -1.80 -3.69 -4.72
N VAL A 30 -2.73 -2.78 -4.47
CA VAL A 30 -4.16 -3.14 -4.47
C VAL A 30 -4.85 -2.70 -5.75
N ARG A 31 -4.06 -2.44 -6.81
CA ARG A 31 -4.59 -2.13 -8.14
C ARG A 31 -5.04 -3.41 -8.82
N ASP A 32 -5.60 -3.24 -10.02
CA ASP A 32 -6.03 -4.37 -10.84
C ASP A 32 -4.82 -5.17 -11.34
N PRO A 33 -5.00 -6.46 -11.66
CA PRO A 33 -3.90 -7.28 -12.15
C PRO A 33 -3.19 -6.71 -13.37
N GLU A 34 -3.93 -6.09 -14.29
CA GLU A 34 -3.34 -5.50 -15.49
C GLU A 34 -2.44 -4.32 -15.15
N GLU A 35 -2.86 -3.51 -14.18
CA GLU A 35 -2.05 -2.40 -13.71
C GLU A 35 -0.75 -2.91 -13.10
N PHE A 36 -0.85 -3.93 -12.27
CA PHE A 36 0.33 -4.53 -11.64
C PHE A 36 1.30 -5.05 -12.69
N ALA A 37 0.78 -5.74 -13.69
CA ALA A 37 1.61 -6.34 -14.75
C ALA A 37 2.29 -5.26 -15.59
N SER A 38 1.67 -4.09 -15.73
CA SER A 38 2.25 -3.01 -16.55
C SER A 38 3.42 -2.31 -15.84
N GLY A 39 3.57 -2.54 -14.54
CA GLY A 39 4.67 -1.97 -13.77
C GLY A 39 4.24 -1.77 -12.33
N HIS A 40 5.04 -2.26 -11.39
CA HIS A 40 4.76 -2.15 -9.97
C HIS A 40 6.04 -1.84 -9.20
N ILE A 41 5.89 -1.38 -7.99
CA ILE A 41 7.04 -1.05 -7.14
C ILE A 41 7.73 -2.35 -6.72
N PRO A 42 9.06 -2.43 -6.82
CA PRO A 42 9.79 -3.66 -6.46
C PRO A 42 9.45 -4.14 -5.06
N GLY A 43 9.17 -5.43 -4.94
CA GLY A 43 8.82 -6.05 -3.68
C GLY A 43 7.33 -6.10 -3.41
N ALA A 44 6.52 -5.43 -4.21
CA ALA A 44 5.07 -5.40 -3.98
C ALA A 44 4.43 -6.75 -4.24
N VAL A 45 3.46 -7.08 -3.40
CA VAL A 45 2.61 -8.26 -3.54
C VAL A 45 1.27 -7.78 -4.07
N LYS A 46 0.77 -8.44 -5.11
CA LYS A 46 -0.49 -8.05 -5.73
C LYS A 46 -1.68 -8.65 -4.99
N ILE A 47 -2.54 -7.79 -4.44
CA ILE A 47 -3.83 -8.19 -3.91
C ILE A 47 -4.82 -7.11 -4.31
N PRO A 48 -5.60 -7.32 -5.38
CA PRO A 48 -6.57 -6.31 -5.80
C PRO A 48 -7.53 -5.95 -4.65
N ARG A 49 -7.94 -4.71 -4.62
CA ARG A 49 -8.78 -4.21 -3.52
C ARG A 49 -9.99 -5.10 -3.25
N GLU A 50 -10.62 -5.61 -4.32
CA GLU A 50 -11.81 -6.46 -4.19
C GLU A 50 -11.52 -7.78 -3.52
N GLU A 51 -10.24 -8.18 -3.49
CA GLU A 51 -9.82 -9.46 -2.92
C GLU A 51 -9.02 -9.27 -1.64
N ILE A 52 -9.18 -8.13 -0.97
CA ILE A 52 -8.31 -7.76 0.16
C ILE A 52 -8.35 -8.80 1.30
N GLU A 53 -9.43 -9.57 1.41
CA GLU A 53 -9.52 -10.60 2.42
C GLU A 53 -8.47 -11.69 2.24
N ARG A 54 -7.94 -11.84 1.05
CA ARG A 54 -6.89 -12.80 0.77
C ARG A 54 -5.57 -12.44 1.45
N ALA A 55 -5.49 -11.22 2.01
CA ALA A 55 -4.30 -10.83 2.76
C ALA A 55 -4.00 -11.81 3.89
N LYS A 56 -5.03 -12.44 4.46
CA LYS A 56 -4.85 -13.42 5.54
C LYS A 56 -4.03 -14.63 5.11
N GLU A 57 -4.03 -14.93 3.82
CA GLU A 57 -3.24 -16.06 3.29
C GLU A 57 -1.77 -15.69 3.14
N VAL A 58 -1.48 -14.41 2.97
CA VAL A 58 -0.12 -13.92 2.70
C VAL A 58 0.51 -13.35 3.96
N ILE A 59 -0.27 -12.66 4.75
CA ILE A 59 0.20 -11.97 5.97
C ILE A 59 -0.50 -12.60 7.15
N THR A 60 0.16 -13.59 7.76
CA THR A 60 -0.47 -14.37 8.84
C THR A 60 -0.30 -13.75 10.21
N ASP A 61 0.63 -12.81 10.36
CA ASP A 61 0.87 -12.13 11.64
C ASP A 61 0.21 -10.75 11.58
N PHE A 62 -0.76 -10.52 12.46
CA PHE A 62 -1.49 -9.25 12.49
C PHE A 62 -0.64 -8.06 12.96
N ASP A 63 0.54 -8.30 13.46
CA ASP A 63 1.47 -7.23 13.83
C ASP A 63 2.42 -6.85 12.69
N THR A 64 2.38 -7.56 11.58
CA THR A 64 3.20 -7.25 10.42
C THR A 64 2.95 -5.81 9.96
N PRO A 65 4.01 -5.02 9.75
CA PRO A 65 3.83 -3.70 9.14
C PRO A 65 3.39 -3.86 7.70
N VAL A 66 2.23 -3.30 7.36
CA VAL A 66 1.66 -3.42 6.02
C VAL A 66 1.55 -2.03 5.41
N PHE A 67 2.15 -1.89 4.23
CA PHE A 67 2.07 -0.66 3.46
C PHE A 67 1.22 -0.93 2.23
N THR A 68 0.27 -0.04 1.94
CA THR A 68 -0.61 -0.20 0.77
C THR A 68 -0.43 0.95 -0.19
N TYR A 69 -0.56 0.67 -1.49
CA TYR A 69 -0.61 1.72 -2.49
C TYR A 69 -1.50 1.30 -3.65
N CYS A 70 -1.96 2.28 -4.42
CA CYS A 70 -2.71 2.02 -5.64
C CYS A 70 -2.28 3.03 -6.70
N TYR A 71 -3.16 3.41 -7.62
CA TYR A 71 -2.81 4.38 -8.65
C TYR A 71 -2.73 5.79 -8.08
N SER A 72 -3.78 6.24 -7.38
CA SER A 72 -3.87 7.60 -6.84
C SER A 72 -3.88 7.64 -5.31
N GLY A 73 -3.98 6.49 -4.63
CA GLY A 73 -4.04 6.43 -3.17
C GLY A 73 -5.43 6.22 -2.62
N ARG A 74 -6.47 6.26 -3.46
CA ARG A 74 -7.85 6.13 -2.97
C ARG A 74 -8.23 4.68 -2.68
N ARG A 75 -7.98 3.78 -3.63
CA ARG A 75 -8.29 2.35 -3.43
C ARG A 75 -7.48 1.79 -2.27
N SER A 76 -6.22 2.25 -2.13
CA SER A 76 -5.35 1.77 -1.06
C SER A 76 -5.78 2.31 0.30
N ASP A 77 -6.43 3.46 0.32
CA ASP A 77 -6.99 3.98 1.57
C ASP A 77 -8.12 3.06 2.06
N TYR A 78 -9.03 2.70 1.17
CA TYR A 78 -10.11 1.76 1.50
C TYR A 78 -9.57 0.39 1.90
N ALA A 79 -8.56 -0.09 1.17
CA ALA A 79 -7.94 -1.37 1.49
C ALA A 79 -7.34 -1.34 2.88
N GLY A 80 -6.69 -0.23 3.25
CA GLY A 80 -6.11 -0.06 4.57
C GLY A 80 -7.16 -0.12 5.67
N ILE A 81 -8.30 0.53 5.44
CA ILE A 81 -9.41 0.49 6.39
C ILE A 81 -9.91 -0.95 6.56
N SER A 82 -10.06 -1.67 5.45
CA SER A 82 -10.50 -3.06 5.50
C SER A 82 -9.52 -3.94 6.26
N LEU A 83 -8.22 -3.75 6.01
CA LEU A 83 -7.19 -4.51 6.70
C LEU A 83 -7.23 -4.28 8.20
N LYS A 84 -7.43 -3.03 8.62
CA LYS A 84 -7.54 -2.73 10.04
C LYS A 84 -8.74 -3.42 10.67
N LYS A 85 -9.86 -3.46 9.96
CA LYS A 85 -11.06 -4.16 10.43
C LYS A 85 -10.83 -5.66 10.53
N MET A 86 -9.94 -6.20 9.69
CA MET A 86 -9.59 -7.61 9.72
C MET A 86 -8.68 -7.97 10.90
N GLY A 87 -8.13 -6.96 11.56
CA GLY A 87 -7.28 -7.18 12.72
C GLY A 87 -5.82 -6.76 12.57
N TYR A 88 -5.42 -6.30 11.39
CA TYR A 88 -4.04 -5.84 11.20
C TYR A 88 -3.82 -4.54 11.94
N ARG A 89 -2.77 -4.48 12.73
CA ARG A 89 -2.55 -3.38 13.65
C ARG A 89 -1.62 -2.28 13.12
N ASN A 90 -0.82 -2.60 12.12
CA ASN A 90 0.20 -1.67 11.61
C ASN A 90 0.02 -1.49 10.11
N VAL A 91 -1.05 -0.79 9.71
CA VAL A 91 -1.38 -0.58 8.30
C VAL A 91 -1.23 0.89 7.95
N ARG A 92 -0.59 1.14 6.81
CA ARG A 92 -0.38 2.50 6.35
C ARG A 92 -0.52 2.60 4.84
N ASN A 93 -1.38 3.53 4.40
CA ASN A 93 -1.52 3.86 3.00
C ASN A 93 -0.39 4.83 2.62
N ILE A 94 0.42 4.46 1.63
CA ILE A 94 1.53 5.32 1.22
C ILE A 94 1.25 6.10 -0.06
N GLY A 95 0.07 5.95 -0.62
CA GLY A 95 -0.38 6.83 -1.69
C GLY A 95 -0.49 6.16 -3.04
N GLY A 96 -0.18 6.92 -4.09
CA GLY A 96 -0.37 6.47 -5.46
C GLY A 96 0.90 6.39 -6.27
N ILE A 97 0.99 5.36 -7.09
CA ILE A 97 2.17 5.10 -7.91
C ILE A 97 2.40 6.23 -8.94
N THR A 98 1.37 7.04 -9.22
CA THR A 98 1.55 8.19 -10.12
C THR A 98 2.62 9.15 -9.64
N GLY A 99 2.86 9.23 -8.34
CA GLY A 99 3.89 10.09 -7.79
C GLY A 99 5.23 9.41 -7.59
N TYR A 100 5.30 8.11 -7.86
CA TYR A 100 6.51 7.34 -7.62
C TYR A 100 7.58 7.69 -8.65
N LYS A 101 8.79 7.96 -8.17
CA LYS A 101 9.90 8.39 -9.03
C LYS A 101 10.96 7.31 -9.22
N GLY A 102 10.81 6.17 -8.59
CA GLY A 102 11.75 5.08 -8.71
C GLY A 102 11.46 4.19 -9.90
N GLN A 103 12.23 3.12 -10.02
CA GLN A 103 12.05 2.15 -11.09
C GLN A 103 10.96 1.16 -10.73
N VAL A 104 10.23 0.70 -11.73
CA VAL A 104 9.20 -0.32 -11.55
C VAL A 104 9.68 -1.64 -12.13
N GLU A 105 9.07 -2.72 -11.65
CA GLU A 105 9.25 -4.06 -12.19
C GLU A 105 8.00 -4.45 -12.97
N LYS A 106 8.17 -5.38 -13.88
CA LYS A 106 7.03 -5.91 -14.65
C LYS A 106 6.89 -7.41 -14.51
#